data_aebcc169ca42e765a27e4b1f1701417a
#
_entry.id   aebcc169ca42e765a27e4b1f1701417a
#
_cell.length_a   1.000
_cell.length_b   1.000
_cell.length_c   1.000
_cell.angle_alpha   90.00
_cell.angle_beta   90.00
_cell.angle_gamma   90.00
#
_symmetry.space_group_name_H-M   'P 1'
#
loop_
_entity.id
_entity.type
_entity.pdbx_description
1 polymer ?
#
loop_
_entity_poly.entity_id
_entity_poly.type
_entity_poly.pdbx_seq_one_letter_code
_entity_poly.pdbx_strand_id
1 'polypeptide(L)'
;MDTFLQKLKIMMTEKAIRDRILFVLGALIVFRGLTAVPIPGVDLAVLAQFFQNNQFLGLLNIFSGGGLSNLSIVMLGVGPFITASIIMQLMTVMSPKLKAMYSEEGETGRAKFTQYSRLLPLPLAILQAFGFLTLLKSQGVIAGLSTFEFMLNIVIVVAGSVLLVWLGELVTEYGIGNGVSIIIFAGIVATLPQTVSQLIYNYDPTKLPLYIAFTAAAVAIIYGVVVMTQAERQVPITHAKQVRGGKTYGGTTSYLPLRLNQAGVIPIIFALSILLFPQMILNILASFNVSGIAGLTEKVTSFFNNQELYAMVYFVFVVLFTFFYTAVTFDPDAMSKNLQRNGAFIPGIRPGTHTSEYLGKVITRLTLVGALFLGVVAVLPMVMQILTGVTTLAIGGTALLIAVSVVIDLVRRIDSQVSMRQY
;
A
#
# COMPACT_ATOMS: atom_id res chain seq x y z
N MET A 1 4.99 -21.67 -23.16
CA MET A 1 3.79 -22.24 -22.52
C MET A 1 4.17 -23.37 -21.59
N ASP A 2 5.11 -24.22 -21.96
CA ASP A 2 5.54 -25.39 -21.17
C ASP A 2 6.13 -25.04 -19.79
N THR A 3 6.87 -23.97 -19.70
CA THR A 3 7.43 -23.47 -18.40
C THR A 3 6.37 -22.98 -17.43
N PHE A 4 5.27 -22.37 -17.89
CA PHE A 4 4.18 -21.91 -17.03
C PHE A 4 3.37 -23.10 -16.46
N LEU A 5 3.03 -24.06 -17.32
CA LEU A 5 2.32 -25.27 -16.90
C LEU A 5 3.17 -26.14 -15.94
N GLN A 6 4.48 -26.20 -16.18
CA GLN A 6 5.41 -26.89 -15.25
C GLN A 6 5.44 -26.19 -13.89
N LYS A 7 5.55 -24.86 -13.84
CA LYS A 7 5.50 -24.08 -12.60
C LYS A 7 4.18 -24.31 -11.86
N LEU A 8 3.06 -24.27 -12.56
CA LEU A 8 1.73 -24.50 -11.98
C LEU A 8 1.62 -25.93 -11.39
N LYS A 9 2.16 -26.93 -12.11
CA LYS A 9 2.22 -28.30 -11.63
C LYS A 9 3.06 -28.41 -10.35
N ILE A 10 4.24 -27.78 -10.30
CA ILE A 10 5.10 -27.75 -9.10
C ILE A 10 4.36 -27.08 -7.93
N MET A 11 3.70 -25.96 -8.15
CA MET A 11 2.92 -25.26 -7.12
C MET A 11 1.81 -26.15 -6.51
N MET A 12 1.18 -27.00 -7.32
CA MET A 12 0.12 -27.90 -6.84
C MET A 12 0.65 -29.21 -6.24
N THR A 13 1.81 -29.66 -6.69
CA THR A 13 2.38 -30.96 -6.27
C THR A 13 3.25 -30.82 -5.00
N GLU A 14 3.97 -29.69 -4.88
CA GLU A 14 4.84 -29.41 -3.73
C GLU A 14 4.03 -29.05 -2.48
N LYS A 15 4.04 -29.94 -1.49
CA LYS A 15 3.26 -29.80 -0.26
C LYS A 15 3.54 -28.47 0.46
N ALA A 16 4.78 -28.04 0.55
CA ALA A 16 5.14 -26.83 1.29
C ALA A 16 4.63 -25.53 0.62
N ILE A 17 4.56 -25.47 -0.71
CA ILE A 17 4.03 -24.30 -1.45
C ILE A 17 2.50 -24.35 -1.42
N ARG A 18 1.92 -25.52 -1.64
CA ARG A 18 0.48 -25.74 -1.59
C ARG A 18 -0.11 -25.36 -0.24
N ASP A 19 0.50 -25.83 0.86
CA ASP A 19 0.01 -25.54 2.21
C ASP A 19 0.05 -24.03 2.52
N ARG A 20 1.06 -23.30 2.05
CA ARG A 20 1.14 -21.84 2.15
C ARG A 20 0.04 -21.14 1.33
N ILE A 21 -0.22 -21.60 0.10
CA ILE A 21 -1.32 -21.07 -0.73
C ILE A 21 -2.67 -21.33 -0.07
N LEU A 22 -2.91 -22.54 0.42
CA LEU A 22 -4.15 -22.90 1.11
C LEU A 22 -4.34 -22.07 2.38
N PHE A 23 -3.27 -21.78 3.12
CA PHE A 23 -3.30 -20.90 4.28
C PHE A 23 -3.74 -19.49 3.90
N VAL A 24 -3.15 -18.90 2.82
CA VAL A 24 -3.55 -17.59 2.31
C VAL A 24 -5.02 -17.59 1.92
N LEU A 25 -5.48 -18.58 1.17
CA LEU A 25 -6.89 -18.68 0.76
C LEU A 25 -7.83 -18.80 1.98
N GLY A 26 -7.46 -19.61 2.97
CA GLY A 26 -8.21 -19.72 4.22
C GLY A 26 -8.31 -18.38 4.97
N ALA A 27 -7.20 -17.66 5.09
CA ALA A 27 -7.16 -16.34 5.68
C ALA A 27 -8.04 -15.33 4.93
N LEU A 28 -8.06 -15.38 3.59
CA LEU A 28 -8.93 -14.51 2.78
C LEU A 28 -10.42 -14.85 2.95
N ILE A 29 -10.77 -16.12 3.12
CA ILE A 29 -12.16 -16.53 3.42
C ILE A 29 -12.59 -15.96 4.78
N VAL A 30 -11.72 -16.08 5.81
CA VAL A 30 -12.00 -15.49 7.14
C VAL A 30 -12.15 -13.97 7.03
N PHE A 31 -11.21 -13.30 6.35
CA PHE A 31 -11.29 -11.86 6.09
C PHE A 31 -12.62 -11.48 5.44
N ARG A 32 -13.04 -12.19 4.41
CA ARG A 32 -14.31 -11.91 3.72
C ARG A 32 -15.54 -12.15 4.61
N GLY A 33 -15.51 -13.18 5.45
CA GLY A 33 -16.53 -13.41 6.46
C GLY A 33 -16.66 -12.23 7.45
N LEU A 34 -15.52 -11.71 7.93
CA LEU A 34 -15.50 -10.57 8.84
C LEU A 34 -16.04 -9.26 8.20
N THR A 35 -15.80 -9.05 6.90
CA THR A 35 -16.33 -7.88 6.18
C THR A 35 -17.86 -7.94 5.97
N ALA A 36 -18.47 -9.10 6.12
CA ALA A 36 -19.92 -9.28 6.00
C ALA A 36 -20.69 -9.05 7.31
N VAL A 37 -19.99 -8.97 8.45
CA VAL A 37 -20.63 -8.80 9.77
C VAL A 37 -20.79 -7.30 10.08
N PRO A 38 -22.00 -6.70 10.03
CA PRO A 38 -22.20 -5.28 10.30
C PRO A 38 -22.11 -4.99 11.82
N ILE A 39 -21.74 -3.75 12.16
CA ILE A 39 -21.84 -3.25 13.54
C ILE A 39 -23.32 -3.00 13.91
N PRO A 40 -23.69 -3.10 15.19
CA PRO A 40 -25.06 -2.84 15.64
C PRO A 40 -25.52 -1.39 15.40
N GLY A 41 -26.80 -1.20 15.09
CA GLY A 41 -27.43 0.12 15.02
C GLY A 41 -27.25 0.89 13.72
N VAL A 42 -26.93 0.21 12.60
CA VAL A 42 -26.71 0.83 11.28
C VAL A 42 -27.95 0.77 10.41
N ASP A 43 -28.30 1.89 9.80
CA ASP A 43 -29.28 1.96 8.72
C ASP A 43 -28.56 1.85 7.36
N LEU A 44 -28.70 0.70 6.71
CA LEU A 44 -28.04 0.40 5.43
C LEU A 44 -28.56 1.29 4.28
N ALA A 45 -29.82 1.78 4.35
CA ALA A 45 -30.38 2.61 3.29
C ALA A 45 -29.77 4.02 3.32
N VAL A 46 -29.68 4.62 4.51
CA VAL A 46 -29.03 5.92 4.71
C VAL A 46 -27.54 5.83 4.39
N LEU A 47 -26.90 4.72 4.75
CA LEU A 47 -25.50 4.46 4.43
C LEU A 47 -25.24 4.46 2.92
N ALA A 48 -26.06 3.75 2.14
CA ALA A 48 -25.89 3.69 0.68
C ALA A 48 -25.98 5.08 0.03
N GLN A 49 -26.91 5.92 0.51
CA GLN A 49 -27.04 7.30 0.04
C GLN A 49 -25.86 8.18 0.43
N PHE A 50 -25.32 8.00 1.64
CA PHE A 50 -24.13 8.70 2.13
C PHE A 50 -22.87 8.37 1.30
N PHE A 51 -22.70 7.10 0.90
CA PHE A 51 -21.60 6.68 0.04
C PHE A 51 -21.67 7.27 -1.37
N GLN A 52 -22.86 7.37 -1.94
CA GLN A 52 -23.04 7.93 -3.29
C GLN A 52 -22.62 9.41 -3.36
N ASN A 53 -22.78 10.14 -2.28
CA ASN A 53 -22.48 11.57 -2.21
C ASN A 53 -21.03 11.89 -1.81
N ASN A 54 -20.23 10.88 -1.36
CA ASN A 54 -18.90 11.07 -0.83
C ASN A 54 -17.88 10.15 -1.50
N GLN A 55 -17.19 10.66 -2.53
CA GLN A 55 -16.14 9.91 -3.27
C GLN A 55 -14.97 9.48 -2.37
N PHE A 56 -14.66 10.30 -1.36
CA PHE A 56 -13.65 10.03 -0.37
C PHE A 56 -13.87 8.71 0.38
N LEU A 57 -15.12 8.40 0.74
CA LEU A 57 -15.47 7.16 1.39
C LEU A 57 -15.27 5.94 0.48
N GLY A 58 -15.37 6.13 -0.83
CA GLY A 58 -15.06 5.10 -1.81
C GLY A 58 -13.59 4.65 -1.74
N LEU A 59 -12.65 5.58 -1.59
CA LEU A 59 -11.23 5.26 -1.42
C LEU A 59 -10.96 4.56 -0.08
N LEU A 60 -11.55 5.05 1.02
CA LEU A 60 -11.47 4.37 2.32
C LEU A 60 -12.06 2.96 2.27
N ASN A 61 -13.14 2.76 1.54
CA ASN A 61 -13.75 1.45 1.36
C ASN A 61 -12.81 0.44 0.68
N ILE A 62 -11.99 0.90 -0.26
CA ILE A 62 -10.95 0.06 -0.89
C ILE A 62 -9.94 -0.44 0.16
N PHE A 63 -9.46 0.44 1.04
CA PHE A 63 -8.50 0.06 2.08
C PHE A 63 -9.10 -0.82 3.18
N SER A 64 -10.40 -0.69 3.44
CA SER A 64 -11.14 -1.57 4.35
C SER A 64 -11.54 -2.91 3.73
N GLY A 65 -11.24 -3.08 2.43
CA GLY A 65 -11.61 -4.31 1.71
C GLY A 65 -13.11 -4.48 1.49
N GLY A 66 -13.83 -3.38 1.33
CA GLY A 66 -15.29 -3.38 1.23
C GLY A 66 -16.01 -3.43 2.58
N GLY A 67 -15.26 -3.47 3.70
CA GLY A 67 -15.82 -3.50 5.04
C GLY A 67 -16.56 -2.22 5.43
N LEU A 68 -16.17 -1.09 4.83
CA LEU A 68 -16.78 0.19 5.10
C LEU A 68 -18.18 0.31 4.46
N SER A 69 -18.38 -0.22 3.25
CA SER A 69 -19.69 -0.21 2.58
C SER A 69 -20.78 -0.96 3.33
N ASN A 70 -20.40 -1.92 4.17
CA ASN A 70 -21.30 -2.70 5.02
C ASN A 70 -21.27 -2.25 6.48
N LEU A 71 -20.48 -1.20 6.82
CA LEU A 71 -20.13 -0.84 8.20
C LEU A 71 -19.83 -2.07 9.06
N SER A 72 -18.93 -2.90 8.55
CA SER A 72 -18.56 -4.15 9.21
C SER A 72 -17.70 -3.91 10.45
N ILE A 73 -17.58 -4.93 11.28
CA ILE A 73 -16.68 -4.94 12.44
C ILE A 73 -15.22 -4.61 12.06
N VAL A 74 -14.84 -4.83 10.78
CA VAL A 74 -13.52 -4.53 10.22
C VAL A 74 -13.52 -3.30 9.31
N MET A 75 -14.44 -2.36 9.49
CA MET A 75 -14.60 -1.20 8.61
C MET A 75 -13.38 -0.29 8.49
N LEU A 76 -12.53 -0.20 9.52
CA LEU A 76 -11.25 0.54 9.44
C LEU A 76 -10.18 -0.21 8.64
N GLY A 77 -10.38 -1.52 8.40
CA GLY A 77 -9.42 -2.34 7.70
C GLY A 77 -8.04 -2.34 8.36
N VAL A 78 -7.01 -2.32 7.53
CA VAL A 78 -5.60 -2.20 7.95
C VAL A 78 -5.11 -0.75 7.98
N GLY A 79 -6.01 0.24 7.81
CA GLY A 79 -5.69 1.68 7.76
C GLY A 79 -4.88 2.17 8.96
N PRO A 80 -5.29 1.90 10.22
CA PRO A 80 -4.53 2.31 11.41
C PRO A 80 -3.10 1.75 11.43
N PHE A 81 -2.90 0.52 10.98
CA PHE A 81 -1.57 -0.10 10.87
C PHE A 81 -0.69 0.58 9.81
N ILE A 82 -1.27 0.92 8.66
CA ILE A 82 -0.55 1.64 7.61
C ILE A 82 -0.10 3.00 8.13
N THR A 83 -1.01 3.76 8.76
CA THR A 83 -0.69 5.06 9.34
C THR A 83 0.39 4.95 10.43
N ALA A 84 0.32 3.95 11.30
CA ALA A 84 1.33 3.69 12.31
C ALA A 84 2.69 3.36 11.70
N SER A 85 2.71 2.54 10.65
CA SER A 85 3.94 2.18 9.94
C SER A 85 4.60 3.40 9.30
N ILE A 86 3.80 4.32 8.74
CA ILE A 86 4.28 5.60 8.19
C ILE A 86 4.92 6.45 9.30
N ILE A 87 4.21 6.63 10.42
CA ILE A 87 4.70 7.40 11.56
C ILE A 87 6.02 6.81 12.07
N MET A 88 6.10 5.50 12.24
CA MET A 88 7.32 4.84 12.68
C MET A 88 8.49 5.03 11.71
N GLN A 89 8.24 4.96 10.39
CA GLN A 89 9.27 5.21 9.39
C GLN A 89 9.71 6.68 9.36
N LEU A 90 8.78 7.64 9.49
CA LEU A 90 9.13 9.06 9.65
C LEU A 90 9.97 9.29 10.91
N MET A 91 9.63 8.63 12.00
CA MET A 91 10.36 8.73 13.26
C MET A 91 11.78 8.17 13.17
N THR A 92 12.07 7.18 12.29
CA THR A 92 13.46 6.72 12.06
C THR A 92 14.34 7.79 11.44
N VAL A 93 13.77 8.69 10.63
CA VAL A 93 14.50 9.82 10.05
C VAL A 93 14.72 10.94 11.04
N MET A 94 13.71 11.19 11.90
CA MET A 94 13.76 12.29 12.87
C MET A 94 14.55 11.93 14.14
N SER A 95 14.61 10.65 14.52
CA SER A 95 15.24 10.19 15.77
C SER A 95 16.43 9.27 15.49
N PRO A 96 17.67 9.69 15.81
CA PRO A 96 18.86 8.85 15.69
C PRO A 96 18.75 7.54 16.48
N LYS A 97 18.06 7.56 17.63
CA LYS A 97 17.85 6.36 18.47
C LYS A 97 17.00 5.30 17.73
N LEU A 98 15.91 5.73 17.08
CA LEU A 98 15.06 4.81 16.32
C LEU A 98 15.75 4.32 15.04
N LYS A 99 16.58 5.17 14.43
CA LYS A 99 17.43 4.76 13.31
C LYS A 99 18.43 3.69 13.74
N ALA A 100 19.11 3.88 14.86
CA ALA A 100 20.05 2.90 15.44
C ALA A 100 19.35 1.56 15.75
N MET A 101 18.18 1.59 16.40
CA MET A 101 17.36 0.40 16.64
C MET A 101 17.03 -0.37 15.35
N TYR A 102 16.66 0.36 14.28
CA TYR A 102 16.26 -0.26 13.03
C TYR A 102 17.42 -0.84 12.23
N SER A 103 18.58 -0.14 12.19
CA SER A 103 19.69 -0.47 11.29
C SER A 103 20.98 -0.98 11.97
N GLU A 104 21.24 -0.58 13.23
CA GLU A 104 22.55 -0.78 13.87
C GLU A 104 22.53 -1.81 15.00
N GLU A 105 21.45 -1.91 15.80
CA GLU A 105 21.37 -2.77 16.98
C GLU A 105 21.08 -4.27 16.67
N GLY A 106 21.07 -4.67 15.41
CA GLY A 106 20.85 -6.05 15.00
C GLY A 106 19.41 -6.57 15.29
N GLU A 107 19.28 -7.85 15.64
CA GLU A 107 17.96 -8.48 15.82
C GLU A 107 17.20 -7.96 17.05
N THR A 108 17.90 -7.67 18.15
CA THR A 108 17.27 -7.16 19.38
C THR A 108 16.68 -5.78 19.21
N GLY A 109 17.36 -4.88 18.49
CA GLY A 109 16.84 -3.56 18.15
C GLY A 109 15.63 -3.64 17.21
N ARG A 110 15.72 -4.48 16.19
CA ARG A 110 14.61 -4.71 15.25
C ARG A 110 13.38 -5.29 15.93
N ALA A 111 13.55 -6.22 16.88
CA ALA A 111 12.44 -6.76 17.66
C ALA A 111 11.72 -5.68 18.48
N LYS A 112 12.46 -4.78 19.15
CA LYS A 112 11.89 -3.64 19.87
C LYS A 112 11.18 -2.66 18.94
N PHE A 113 11.79 -2.33 17.80
CA PHE A 113 11.18 -1.48 16.79
C PHE A 113 9.86 -2.07 16.28
N THR A 114 9.83 -3.37 16.02
CA THR A 114 8.61 -4.09 15.61
C THR A 114 7.54 -4.07 16.70
N GLN A 115 7.91 -4.20 17.98
CA GLN A 115 6.96 -4.07 19.09
C GLN A 115 6.31 -2.68 19.12
N TYR A 116 7.08 -1.60 18.99
CA TYR A 116 6.52 -0.24 18.90
C TYR A 116 5.61 -0.08 17.68
N SER A 117 6.01 -0.63 16.53
CA SER A 117 5.20 -0.62 15.31
C SER A 117 3.89 -1.40 15.44
N ARG A 118 3.81 -2.40 16.33
CA ARG A 118 2.59 -3.16 16.63
C ARG A 118 1.69 -2.50 17.66
N LEU A 119 2.25 -1.72 18.60
CA LEU A 119 1.48 -1.04 19.63
C LEU A 119 0.86 0.26 19.12
N LEU A 120 1.56 1.00 18.26
CA LEU A 120 1.10 2.28 17.74
C LEU A 120 -0.23 2.24 16.96
N PRO A 121 -0.57 1.19 16.20
CA PRO A 121 -1.87 1.07 15.54
C PRO A 121 -3.07 1.10 16.50
N LEU A 122 -2.91 0.65 17.75
CA LEU A 122 -4.02 0.57 18.70
C LEU A 122 -4.58 1.96 19.08
N PRO A 123 -3.79 2.95 19.59
CA PRO A 123 -4.31 4.28 19.87
C PRO A 123 -4.81 4.99 18.60
N LEU A 124 -4.19 4.75 17.44
CA LEU A 124 -4.64 5.31 16.17
C LEU A 124 -5.98 4.71 15.74
N ALA A 125 -6.18 3.41 15.93
CA ALA A 125 -7.47 2.76 15.64
C ALA A 125 -8.59 3.31 16.52
N ILE A 126 -8.33 3.56 17.82
CA ILE A 126 -9.30 4.19 18.73
C ILE A 126 -9.68 5.60 18.24
N LEU A 127 -8.68 6.42 17.89
CA LEU A 127 -8.89 7.76 17.36
C LEU A 127 -9.70 7.74 16.05
N GLN A 128 -9.33 6.85 15.12
CA GLN A 128 -10.00 6.72 13.84
C GLN A 128 -11.42 6.17 13.99
N ALA A 129 -11.64 5.16 14.85
CA ALA A 129 -12.96 4.62 15.16
C ALA A 129 -13.88 5.69 15.74
N PHE A 130 -13.40 6.43 16.75
CA PHE A 130 -14.14 7.52 17.37
C PHE A 130 -14.52 8.60 16.36
N GLY A 131 -13.56 9.08 15.58
CA GLY A 131 -13.80 10.13 14.58
C GLY A 131 -14.76 9.69 13.50
N PHE A 132 -14.64 8.45 13.00
CA PHE A 132 -15.48 7.94 11.94
C PHE A 132 -16.91 7.65 12.43
N LEU A 133 -17.08 7.00 13.58
CA LEU A 133 -18.40 6.76 14.17
C LEU A 133 -19.13 8.05 14.55
N THR A 134 -18.38 9.07 15.00
CA THR A 134 -18.94 10.40 15.27
C THR A 134 -19.43 11.08 13.99
N LEU A 135 -18.68 10.97 12.91
CA LEU A 135 -19.08 11.46 11.58
C LEU A 135 -20.36 10.75 11.11
N LEU A 136 -20.44 9.43 11.20
CA LEU A 136 -21.63 8.67 10.82
C LEU A 136 -22.86 9.02 11.66
N LYS A 137 -22.66 9.28 12.96
CA LYS A 137 -23.71 9.75 13.86
C LYS A 137 -24.22 11.13 13.48
N SER A 138 -23.32 12.07 13.13
CA SER A 138 -23.70 13.43 12.69
C SER A 138 -24.46 13.44 11.35
N GLN A 139 -24.22 12.44 10.51
CA GLN A 139 -24.90 12.26 9.21
C GLN A 139 -26.20 11.43 9.32
N GLY A 140 -26.56 10.99 10.52
CA GLY A 140 -27.79 10.21 10.74
C GLY A 140 -27.73 8.76 10.27
N VAL A 141 -26.57 8.27 9.84
CA VAL A 141 -26.37 6.87 9.41
C VAL A 141 -26.49 5.91 10.59
N ILE A 142 -26.07 6.39 11.75
CA ILE A 142 -26.16 5.68 13.02
C ILE A 142 -27.05 6.51 13.94
N ALA A 143 -28.33 6.11 14.07
CA ALA A 143 -29.31 6.82 14.89
C ALA A 143 -29.64 6.04 16.16
N GLY A 144 -29.95 6.76 17.24
CA GLY A 144 -30.54 6.18 18.45
C GLY A 144 -29.62 5.39 19.36
N LEU A 145 -28.29 5.41 19.13
CA LEU A 145 -27.34 4.73 20.01
C LEU A 145 -27.18 5.44 21.36
N SER A 146 -27.28 4.66 22.43
CA SER A 146 -26.86 5.07 23.78
C SER A 146 -25.34 5.29 23.81
N THR A 147 -24.87 6.03 24.82
CA THR A 147 -23.41 6.24 25.00
C THR A 147 -22.66 4.92 25.19
N PHE A 148 -23.29 3.96 25.85
CA PHE A 148 -22.70 2.63 26.03
C PHE A 148 -22.55 1.87 24.70
N GLU A 149 -23.58 1.85 23.86
CA GLU A 149 -23.54 1.21 22.54
C GLU A 149 -22.53 1.87 21.60
N PHE A 150 -22.42 3.20 21.68
CA PHE A 150 -21.40 3.93 20.92
C PHE A 150 -19.98 3.52 21.32
N MET A 151 -19.69 3.44 22.64
CA MET A 151 -18.40 2.96 23.14
C MET A 151 -18.15 1.51 22.78
N LEU A 152 -19.18 0.66 22.85
CA LEU A 152 -19.09 -0.74 22.44
C LEU A 152 -18.72 -0.86 20.95
N ASN A 153 -19.33 -0.06 20.08
CA ASN A 153 -19.01 -0.05 18.65
C ASN A 153 -17.55 0.37 18.40
N ILE A 154 -17.01 1.35 19.15
CA ILE A 154 -15.59 1.70 19.09
C ILE A 154 -14.71 0.48 19.40
N VAL A 155 -15.00 -0.21 20.51
CA VAL A 155 -14.22 -1.39 20.93
C VAL A 155 -14.30 -2.50 19.88
N ILE A 156 -15.48 -2.77 19.33
CA ILE A 156 -15.69 -3.79 18.28
C ILE A 156 -14.86 -3.46 17.03
N VAL A 157 -14.92 -2.21 16.54
CA VAL A 157 -14.22 -1.77 15.34
C VAL A 157 -12.70 -1.79 15.55
N VAL A 158 -12.22 -1.37 16.71
CA VAL A 158 -10.79 -1.45 17.06
C VAL A 158 -10.32 -2.89 17.14
N ALA A 159 -11.10 -3.77 17.79
CA ALA A 159 -10.80 -5.20 17.85
C ALA A 159 -10.77 -5.84 16.45
N GLY A 160 -11.69 -5.47 15.57
CA GLY A 160 -11.73 -5.92 14.18
C GLY A 160 -10.49 -5.49 13.40
N SER A 161 -10.04 -4.23 13.56
CA SER A 161 -8.82 -3.74 12.91
C SER A 161 -7.58 -4.48 13.41
N VAL A 162 -7.44 -4.67 14.72
CA VAL A 162 -6.32 -5.43 15.32
C VAL A 162 -6.31 -6.89 14.83
N LEU A 163 -7.48 -7.51 14.75
CA LEU A 163 -7.64 -8.87 14.22
C LEU A 163 -7.17 -8.97 12.76
N LEU A 164 -7.48 -7.98 11.93
CA LEU A 164 -7.01 -7.95 10.53
C LEU A 164 -5.49 -7.78 10.42
N VAL A 165 -4.90 -6.94 11.27
CA VAL A 165 -3.44 -6.79 11.32
C VAL A 165 -2.80 -8.11 11.72
N TRP A 166 -3.31 -8.76 12.75
CA TRP A 166 -2.84 -10.08 13.19
C TRP A 166 -3.00 -11.15 12.09
N LEU A 167 -4.13 -11.16 11.39
CA LEU A 167 -4.33 -12.03 10.23
C LEU A 167 -3.31 -11.76 9.12
N GLY A 168 -3.00 -10.49 8.85
CA GLY A 168 -1.95 -10.09 7.90
C GLY A 168 -0.56 -10.54 8.32
N GLU A 169 -0.23 -10.49 9.61
CA GLU A 169 1.04 -11.01 10.14
C GLU A 169 1.12 -12.53 9.98
N LEU A 170 0.05 -13.27 10.30
CA LEU A 170 -0.01 -14.71 10.09
C LEU A 170 0.18 -15.09 8.62
N VAL A 171 -0.46 -14.34 7.70
CA VAL A 171 -0.26 -14.55 6.26
C VAL A 171 1.18 -14.26 5.83
N THR A 172 1.84 -13.29 6.45
CA THR A 172 3.26 -12.99 6.17
C THR A 172 4.18 -14.09 6.68
N GLU A 173 3.87 -14.69 7.82
CA GLU A 173 4.70 -15.73 8.46
C GLU A 173 4.50 -17.11 7.83
N TYR A 174 3.25 -17.55 7.68
CA TYR A 174 2.89 -18.88 7.21
C TYR A 174 2.51 -18.97 5.73
N GLY A 175 2.22 -17.83 5.10
CA GLY A 175 1.81 -17.74 3.70
C GLY A 175 2.92 -17.41 2.73
N ILE A 176 2.57 -16.64 1.68
CA ILE A 176 3.48 -16.18 0.64
C ILE A 176 3.34 -14.66 0.51
N GLY A 177 4.43 -13.93 0.70
CA GLY A 177 4.43 -12.49 0.48
C GLY A 177 4.12 -11.66 1.72
N ASN A 178 3.70 -10.41 1.50
CA ASN A 178 3.28 -9.50 2.57
C ASN A 178 1.78 -9.64 2.80
N GLY A 179 1.37 -10.17 3.96
CA GLY A 179 -0.02 -10.46 4.25
C GLY A 179 -0.92 -9.23 4.28
N VAL A 180 -0.42 -8.09 4.77
CA VAL A 180 -1.18 -6.82 4.77
C VAL A 180 -1.49 -6.39 3.33
N SER A 181 -0.50 -6.47 2.43
CA SER A 181 -0.70 -6.16 1.00
C SER A 181 -1.69 -7.12 0.34
N ILE A 182 -1.67 -8.40 0.72
CA ILE A 182 -2.61 -9.41 0.21
C ILE A 182 -4.04 -9.13 0.70
N ILE A 183 -4.23 -8.70 1.96
CA ILE A 183 -5.54 -8.31 2.48
C ILE A 183 -6.08 -7.09 1.72
N ILE A 184 -5.25 -6.07 1.47
CA ILE A 184 -5.65 -4.90 0.67
C ILE A 184 -6.03 -5.34 -0.75
N PHE A 185 -5.21 -6.16 -1.38
CA PHE A 185 -5.48 -6.72 -2.71
C PHE A 185 -6.81 -7.49 -2.76
N ALA A 186 -7.05 -8.36 -1.79
CA ALA A 186 -8.30 -9.11 -1.70
C ALA A 186 -9.52 -8.20 -1.55
N GLY A 187 -9.38 -7.12 -0.78
CA GLY A 187 -10.39 -6.07 -0.66
C GLY A 187 -10.72 -5.42 -2.00
N ILE A 188 -9.68 -5.04 -2.75
CA ILE A 188 -9.82 -4.44 -4.08
C ILE A 188 -10.52 -5.39 -5.04
N VAL A 189 -10.04 -6.63 -5.13
CA VAL A 189 -10.61 -7.64 -6.03
C VAL A 189 -12.06 -7.95 -5.68
N ALA A 190 -12.41 -7.94 -4.40
CA ALA A 190 -13.76 -8.21 -3.93
C ALA A 190 -14.79 -7.14 -4.35
N THR A 191 -14.36 -5.91 -4.64
CA THR A 191 -15.25 -4.83 -5.13
C THR A 191 -15.42 -4.84 -6.64
N LEU A 192 -14.51 -5.49 -7.40
CA LEU A 192 -14.55 -5.51 -8.86
C LEU A 192 -15.85 -6.08 -9.45
N PRO A 193 -16.40 -7.23 -8.97
CA PRO A 193 -17.64 -7.78 -9.52
C PRO A 193 -18.81 -6.81 -9.38
N GLN A 194 -18.90 -6.09 -8.25
CA GLN A 194 -19.94 -5.10 -8.00
C GLN A 194 -19.81 -3.89 -8.95
N THR A 195 -18.57 -3.41 -9.14
CA THR A 195 -18.29 -2.29 -10.08
C THR A 195 -18.64 -2.68 -11.52
N VAL A 196 -18.25 -3.89 -11.94
CA VAL A 196 -18.58 -4.40 -13.28
C VAL A 196 -20.10 -4.55 -13.45
N SER A 197 -20.81 -5.10 -12.45
CA SER A 197 -22.26 -5.20 -12.47
C SER A 197 -22.92 -3.83 -12.61
N GLN A 198 -22.47 -2.83 -11.86
CA GLN A 198 -22.99 -1.44 -11.97
C GLN A 198 -22.77 -0.85 -13.37
N LEU A 199 -21.61 -1.10 -13.98
CA LEU A 199 -21.32 -0.66 -15.35
C LEU A 199 -22.23 -1.32 -16.37
N ILE A 200 -22.56 -2.62 -16.18
CA ILE A 200 -23.45 -3.36 -17.07
C ILE A 200 -24.91 -2.88 -16.89
N TYR A 201 -25.39 -2.70 -15.65
CA TYR A 201 -26.75 -2.23 -15.38
C TYR A 201 -27.00 -0.80 -15.83
N ASN A 202 -25.98 0.06 -15.72
CA ASN A 202 -26.04 1.48 -16.14
C ASN A 202 -25.48 1.69 -17.54
N TYR A 203 -25.45 0.64 -18.37
CA TYR A 203 -24.90 0.72 -19.73
C TYR A 203 -25.71 1.68 -20.59
N ASP A 204 -25.03 2.71 -21.08
CA ASP A 204 -25.57 3.71 -22.00
C ASP A 204 -24.85 3.57 -23.35
N PRO A 205 -25.55 3.14 -24.42
CA PRO A 205 -24.96 2.98 -25.76
C PRO A 205 -24.33 4.27 -26.29
N THR A 206 -24.80 5.44 -25.87
CA THR A 206 -24.25 6.75 -26.31
C THR A 206 -22.85 6.98 -25.79
N LYS A 207 -22.48 6.33 -24.66
CA LYS A 207 -21.17 6.42 -24.01
C LYS A 207 -20.20 5.30 -24.41
N LEU A 208 -20.53 4.51 -25.42
CA LEU A 208 -19.69 3.40 -25.88
C LEU A 208 -18.23 3.82 -26.18
N PRO A 209 -17.96 4.95 -26.88
CA PRO A 209 -16.58 5.40 -27.11
C PRO A 209 -15.80 5.66 -25.81
N LEU A 210 -16.50 6.14 -24.77
CA LEU A 210 -15.95 6.41 -23.45
C LEU A 210 -15.54 5.10 -22.75
N TYR A 211 -16.38 4.06 -22.80
CA TYR A 211 -16.07 2.75 -22.21
C TYR A 211 -14.87 2.08 -22.90
N ILE A 212 -14.78 2.22 -24.22
CA ILE A 212 -13.62 1.72 -24.99
C ILE A 212 -12.35 2.50 -24.58
N ALA A 213 -12.42 3.83 -24.52
CA ALA A 213 -11.28 4.66 -24.11
C ALA A 213 -10.82 4.32 -22.69
N PHE A 214 -11.75 4.11 -21.75
CA PHE A 214 -11.45 3.72 -20.39
C PHE A 214 -10.78 2.33 -20.32
N THR A 215 -11.30 1.35 -21.05
CA THR A 215 -10.71 0.00 -21.10
C THR A 215 -9.30 0.05 -21.70
N ALA A 216 -9.11 0.82 -22.77
CA ALA A 216 -7.78 1.03 -23.36
C ALA A 216 -6.81 1.71 -22.39
N ALA A 217 -7.28 2.74 -21.66
CA ALA A 217 -6.48 3.41 -20.61
C ALA A 217 -6.12 2.44 -19.48
N ALA A 218 -7.06 1.61 -19.01
CA ALA A 218 -6.80 0.61 -17.98
C ALA A 218 -5.73 -0.41 -18.43
N VAL A 219 -5.81 -0.91 -19.65
CA VAL A 219 -4.79 -1.81 -20.23
C VAL A 219 -3.45 -1.11 -20.35
N ALA A 220 -3.41 0.15 -20.79
CA ALA A 220 -2.18 0.93 -20.89
C ALA A 220 -1.55 1.17 -19.51
N ILE A 221 -2.36 1.45 -18.48
CA ILE A 221 -1.88 1.58 -17.09
C ILE A 221 -1.29 0.26 -16.61
N ILE A 222 -1.99 -0.86 -16.77
CA ILE A 222 -1.49 -2.19 -16.38
C ILE A 222 -0.15 -2.46 -17.04
N TYR A 223 -0.06 -2.26 -18.35
CA TYR A 223 1.18 -2.46 -19.09
C TYR A 223 2.31 -1.56 -18.58
N GLY A 224 2.02 -0.26 -18.40
CA GLY A 224 2.99 0.70 -17.85
C GLY A 224 3.48 0.31 -16.46
N VAL A 225 2.57 -0.10 -15.56
CA VAL A 225 2.92 -0.56 -14.20
C VAL A 225 3.79 -1.81 -14.25
N VAL A 226 3.47 -2.78 -15.10
CA VAL A 226 4.28 -4.00 -15.28
C VAL A 226 5.68 -3.64 -15.75
N VAL A 227 5.80 -2.82 -16.79
CA VAL A 227 7.10 -2.40 -17.34
C VAL A 227 7.92 -1.65 -16.28
N MET A 228 7.33 -0.67 -15.59
CA MET A 228 8.02 0.13 -14.58
C MET A 228 8.42 -0.67 -13.33
N THR A 229 7.61 -1.64 -12.93
CA THR A 229 7.92 -2.49 -11.78
C THR A 229 8.97 -3.55 -12.12
N GLN A 230 9.04 -3.99 -13.37
CA GLN A 230 10.05 -4.94 -13.84
C GLN A 230 11.34 -4.28 -14.30
N ALA A 231 11.29 -3.00 -14.67
CA ALA A 231 12.46 -2.27 -15.13
C ALA A 231 13.51 -2.15 -14.02
N GLU A 232 14.72 -2.60 -14.33
CA GLU A 232 15.88 -2.53 -13.44
C GLU A 232 17.13 -2.08 -14.19
N ARG A 233 17.97 -1.31 -13.51
CA ARG A 233 19.29 -0.95 -13.98
C ARG A 233 20.33 -1.89 -13.39
N GLN A 234 20.98 -2.66 -14.20
CA GLN A 234 22.03 -3.57 -13.79
C GLN A 234 23.35 -2.79 -13.67
N VAL A 235 23.91 -2.71 -12.45
CA VAL A 235 25.22 -2.13 -12.19
C VAL A 235 26.24 -3.25 -12.10
N PRO A 236 27.28 -3.28 -12.97
CA PRO A 236 28.28 -4.33 -12.95
C PRO A 236 29.13 -4.25 -11.67
N ILE A 237 29.33 -5.38 -11.02
CA ILE A 237 30.17 -5.53 -9.83
C ILE A 237 31.20 -6.61 -10.14
N THR A 238 32.48 -6.34 -9.84
CA THR A 238 33.55 -7.30 -9.99
C THR A 238 34.10 -7.66 -8.62
N HIS A 239 34.26 -8.96 -8.36
CA HIS A 239 34.90 -9.45 -7.15
C HIS A 239 36.40 -9.50 -7.32
N ALA A 240 37.15 -9.09 -6.29
CA ALA A 240 38.62 -9.10 -6.32
C ALA A 240 39.12 -10.53 -6.58
N LYS A 241 40.13 -10.65 -7.44
CA LYS A 241 40.83 -11.90 -7.69
C LYS A 241 41.72 -12.23 -6.49
N GLN A 242 41.57 -13.42 -5.94
CA GLN A 242 42.47 -13.97 -4.92
C GLN A 242 43.27 -15.11 -5.52
N VAL A 243 44.58 -15.04 -5.39
CA VAL A 243 45.48 -16.16 -5.78
C VAL A 243 45.89 -16.89 -4.52
N ARG A 244 45.51 -18.16 -4.40
CA ARG A 244 45.88 -19.01 -3.27
C ARG A 244 46.37 -20.37 -3.79
N GLY A 245 47.62 -20.72 -3.48
CA GLY A 245 48.21 -21.99 -3.89
C GLY A 245 48.31 -22.23 -5.39
N GLY A 246 48.60 -21.17 -6.19
CA GLY A 246 48.71 -21.23 -7.65
C GLY A 246 47.38 -21.27 -8.40
N LYS A 247 46.25 -21.29 -7.69
CA LYS A 247 44.90 -21.22 -8.27
C LYS A 247 44.28 -19.85 -8.06
N THR A 248 43.71 -19.28 -9.12
CA THR A 248 42.99 -18.01 -9.08
C THR A 248 41.54 -18.21 -8.71
N TYR A 249 41.11 -17.64 -7.60
CA TYR A 249 39.71 -17.63 -7.15
C TYR A 249 39.14 -16.22 -7.29
N GLY A 250 37.89 -16.08 -7.71
CA GLY A 250 37.23 -14.78 -7.91
C GLY A 250 37.42 -14.21 -9.28
N GLY A 251 37.23 -12.90 -9.45
CA GLY A 251 37.24 -12.22 -10.75
C GLY A 251 35.96 -12.42 -11.57
N THR A 252 34.95 -13.03 -10.98
CA THR A 252 33.60 -13.13 -11.60
C THR A 252 32.91 -11.78 -11.56
N THR A 253 32.33 -11.38 -12.69
CA THR A 253 31.49 -10.20 -12.78
C THR A 253 30.07 -10.60 -12.47
N SER A 254 29.45 -9.96 -11.50
CA SER A 254 28.03 -10.05 -11.18
C SER A 254 27.35 -8.71 -11.40
N TYR A 255 26.03 -8.69 -11.35
CA TYR A 255 25.26 -7.46 -11.57
C TYR A 255 24.43 -7.17 -10.33
N LEU A 256 24.44 -5.90 -9.89
CA LEU A 256 23.55 -5.39 -8.86
C LEU A 256 22.31 -4.83 -9.54
N PRO A 257 21.14 -5.48 -9.42
CA PRO A 257 19.92 -4.99 -10.02
C PRO A 257 19.34 -3.85 -9.17
N LEU A 258 19.31 -2.63 -9.70
CA LEU A 258 18.65 -1.49 -9.10
C LEU A 258 17.30 -1.27 -9.78
N ARG A 259 16.21 -1.50 -9.09
CA ARG A 259 14.85 -1.34 -9.64
C ARG A 259 14.53 0.12 -9.90
N LEU A 260 13.78 0.41 -10.96
CA LEU A 260 13.32 1.75 -11.28
C LEU A 260 12.31 2.26 -10.24
N ASN A 261 11.41 1.38 -9.80
CA ASN A 261 10.48 1.62 -8.70
C ASN A 261 10.87 0.75 -7.49
N GLN A 262 11.76 1.24 -6.63
CA GLN A 262 12.16 0.55 -5.40
C GLN A 262 11.11 0.65 -4.31
N ALA A 263 10.36 1.75 -4.32
CA ALA A 263 9.35 2.05 -3.32
C ALA A 263 8.04 1.25 -3.50
N GLY A 264 7.83 0.64 -4.68
CA GLY A 264 6.58 -0.06 -4.98
C GLY A 264 5.37 0.88 -4.97
N VAL A 265 4.27 0.44 -4.38
CA VAL A 265 3.02 1.21 -4.23
C VAL A 265 2.88 1.89 -2.87
N ILE A 266 3.80 1.64 -1.94
CA ILE A 266 3.75 2.15 -0.58
C ILE A 266 3.63 3.68 -0.53
N PRO A 267 4.36 4.48 -1.35
CA PRO A 267 4.22 5.93 -1.36
C PRO A 267 2.83 6.45 -1.71
N ILE A 268 2.10 5.74 -2.56
CA ILE A 268 0.72 6.10 -2.93
C ILE A 268 -0.21 5.93 -1.73
N ILE A 269 -0.05 4.81 -1.01
CA ILE A 269 -0.82 4.53 0.21
C ILE A 269 -0.51 5.57 1.29
N PHE A 270 0.77 5.99 1.41
CA PHE A 270 1.21 7.03 2.34
C PHE A 270 0.60 8.39 1.99
N ALA A 271 0.67 8.79 0.73
CA ALA A 271 0.08 10.05 0.27
C ALA A 271 -1.42 10.11 0.57
N LEU A 272 -2.16 9.04 0.27
CA LEU A 272 -3.58 8.94 0.59
C LEU A 272 -3.82 9.03 2.10
N SER A 273 -3.10 8.26 2.92
CA SER A 273 -3.29 8.25 4.37
C SER A 273 -3.06 9.63 4.99
N ILE A 274 -2.03 10.37 4.54
CA ILE A 274 -1.75 11.72 5.04
C ILE A 274 -2.79 12.74 4.56
N LEU A 275 -3.27 12.63 3.33
CA LEU A 275 -4.34 13.49 2.85
C LEU A 275 -5.65 13.30 3.63
N LEU A 276 -5.92 12.06 4.07
CA LEU A 276 -7.12 11.74 4.84
C LEU A 276 -7.08 12.27 6.28
N PHE A 277 -5.88 12.39 6.85
CA PHE A 277 -5.68 12.72 8.26
C PHE A 277 -6.23 14.09 8.70
N PRO A 278 -6.01 15.20 7.95
CA PRO A 278 -6.54 16.51 8.32
C PRO A 278 -8.07 16.54 8.39
N GLN A 279 -8.74 15.94 7.42
CA GLN A 279 -10.22 15.88 7.40
C GLN A 279 -10.76 15.09 8.60
N MET A 280 -10.11 13.99 8.93
CA MET A 280 -10.51 13.17 10.09
C MET A 280 -10.34 13.95 11.40
N ILE A 281 -9.22 14.65 11.60
CA ILE A 281 -8.98 15.48 12.78
C ILE A 281 -10.03 16.59 12.88
N LEU A 282 -10.31 17.30 11.78
CA LEU A 282 -11.29 18.37 11.77
C LEU A 282 -12.70 17.86 12.09
N ASN A 283 -13.09 16.70 11.60
CA ASN A 283 -14.37 16.08 11.94
C ASN A 283 -14.46 15.74 13.44
N ILE A 284 -13.37 15.24 14.03
CA ILE A 284 -13.29 15.00 15.48
C ILE A 284 -13.40 16.32 16.26
N LEU A 285 -12.67 17.35 15.87
CA LEU A 285 -12.69 18.65 16.55
C LEU A 285 -14.04 19.36 16.41
N ALA A 286 -14.68 19.23 15.25
CA ALA A 286 -16.04 19.76 15.00
C ALA A 286 -17.08 19.10 15.91
N SER A 287 -16.92 17.80 16.23
CA SER A 287 -17.83 17.10 17.15
C SER A 287 -17.76 17.58 18.59
N PHE A 288 -16.65 18.21 18.99
CA PHE A 288 -16.47 18.83 20.32
C PHE A 288 -16.96 20.28 20.39
N ASN A 289 -17.62 20.80 19.33
CA ASN A 289 -18.11 22.20 19.25
C ASN A 289 -17.06 23.26 19.64
N VAL A 290 -15.80 23.03 19.26
CA VAL A 290 -14.73 24.01 19.56
C VAL A 290 -14.96 25.29 18.75
N SER A 291 -15.30 26.37 19.44
CA SER A 291 -15.52 27.67 18.83
C SER A 291 -14.26 28.17 18.11
N GLY A 292 -14.38 28.50 16.84
CA GLY A 292 -13.28 28.96 15.98
C GLY A 292 -12.79 27.98 14.91
N ILE A 293 -13.17 26.71 14.97
CA ILE A 293 -12.76 25.69 14.00
C ILE A 293 -13.66 25.65 12.78
N ALA A 294 -14.89 26.18 12.86
CA ALA A 294 -15.87 26.17 11.75
C ALA A 294 -15.28 26.72 10.44
N GLY A 295 -14.55 27.83 10.47
CA GLY A 295 -13.91 28.42 9.28
C GLY A 295 -12.74 27.59 8.72
N LEU A 296 -12.03 26.84 9.56
CA LEU A 296 -10.98 25.90 9.11
C LEU A 296 -11.61 24.65 8.49
N THR A 297 -12.68 24.13 9.09
CA THR A 297 -13.41 22.98 8.57
C THR A 297 -13.99 23.28 7.20
N GLU A 298 -14.59 24.48 7.00
CA GLU A 298 -15.11 24.90 5.71
C GLU A 298 -14.02 25.01 4.64
N LYS A 299 -12.87 25.61 4.95
CA LYS A 299 -11.73 25.72 4.01
C LYS A 299 -11.16 24.36 3.64
N VAL A 300 -11.01 23.44 4.62
CA VAL A 300 -10.49 22.10 4.34
C VAL A 300 -11.52 21.28 3.56
N THR A 301 -12.80 21.36 3.89
CA THR A 301 -13.86 20.71 3.14
C THR A 301 -13.94 21.25 1.70
N SER A 302 -13.81 22.56 1.50
CA SER A 302 -13.77 23.15 0.15
C SER A 302 -12.55 22.70 -0.65
N PHE A 303 -11.40 22.50 0.01
CA PHE A 303 -10.20 21.91 -0.61
C PHE A 303 -10.46 20.49 -1.10
N PHE A 304 -11.06 19.64 -0.27
CA PHE A 304 -11.36 18.25 -0.64
C PHE A 304 -12.46 18.14 -1.71
N ASN A 305 -13.37 19.10 -1.78
CA ASN A 305 -14.40 19.17 -2.81
C ASN A 305 -13.86 19.69 -4.15
N ASN A 306 -12.73 20.41 -4.15
CA ASN A 306 -12.08 20.84 -5.39
C ASN A 306 -11.18 19.72 -5.92
N GLN A 307 -11.72 18.96 -6.87
CA GLN A 307 -11.10 17.75 -7.41
C GLN A 307 -9.76 18.03 -8.12
N GLU A 308 -9.60 19.19 -8.77
CA GLU A 308 -8.36 19.56 -9.45
C GLU A 308 -7.24 19.85 -8.44
N LEU A 309 -7.56 20.64 -7.40
CA LEU A 309 -6.61 21.00 -6.35
C LEU A 309 -6.19 19.75 -5.54
N TYR A 310 -7.16 18.89 -5.22
CA TYR A 310 -6.89 17.62 -4.57
C TYR A 310 -5.95 16.73 -5.39
N ALA A 311 -6.21 16.58 -6.70
CA ALA A 311 -5.39 15.79 -7.60
C ALA A 311 -3.94 16.33 -7.68
N MET A 312 -3.76 17.66 -7.74
CA MET A 312 -2.45 18.29 -7.77
C MET A 312 -1.66 18.01 -6.46
N VAL A 313 -2.28 18.21 -5.31
CA VAL A 313 -1.62 17.97 -4.01
C VAL A 313 -1.33 16.49 -3.81
N TYR A 314 -2.24 15.62 -4.26
CA TYR A 314 -2.02 14.17 -4.22
C TYR A 314 -0.82 13.75 -5.08
N PHE A 315 -0.69 14.29 -6.30
CA PHE A 315 0.48 14.08 -7.15
C PHE A 315 1.78 14.48 -6.45
N VAL A 316 1.82 15.69 -5.89
CA VAL A 316 3.00 16.20 -5.18
C VAL A 316 3.37 15.30 -4.00
N PHE A 317 2.38 14.86 -3.21
CA PHE A 317 2.64 13.95 -2.09
C PHE A 317 3.13 12.58 -2.55
N VAL A 318 2.58 12.01 -3.61
CA VAL A 318 3.07 10.74 -4.15
C VAL A 318 4.54 10.86 -4.56
N VAL A 319 4.91 11.93 -5.27
CA VAL A 319 6.29 12.17 -5.66
C VAL A 319 7.19 12.33 -4.42
N LEU A 320 6.80 13.18 -3.47
CA LEU A 320 7.55 13.44 -2.25
C LEU A 320 7.75 12.16 -1.43
N PHE A 321 6.69 11.40 -1.22
CA PHE A 321 6.78 10.14 -0.47
C PHE A 321 7.58 9.05 -1.19
N THR A 322 7.61 9.06 -2.52
CA THR A 322 8.46 8.14 -3.29
C THR A 322 9.94 8.42 -3.03
N PHE A 323 10.34 9.69 -3.05
CA PHE A 323 11.70 10.07 -2.68
C PHE A 323 12.01 9.75 -1.22
N PHE A 324 11.12 10.12 -0.32
CA PHE A 324 11.25 9.86 1.10
C PHE A 324 11.43 8.37 1.40
N TYR A 325 10.52 7.52 0.89
CA TYR A 325 10.55 6.09 1.12
C TYR A 325 11.82 5.44 0.55
N THR A 326 12.23 5.87 -0.65
CA THR A 326 13.47 5.38 -1.26
C THR A 326 14.69 5.76 -0.41
N ALA A 327 14.74 6.98 0.14
CA ALA A 327 15.81 7.42 1.01
C ALA A 327 15.89 6.64 2.33
N VAL A 328 14.74 6.21 2.87
CA VAL A 328 14.67 5.39 4.09
C VAL A 328 15.06 3.94 3.82
N THR A 329 14.62 3.40 2.69
CA THR A 329 14.78 1.96 2.38
C THR A 329 16.14 1.64 1.80
N PHE A 330 16.75 2.58 1.09
CA PHE A 330 18.03 2.39 0.43
C PHE A 330 19.10 3.30 1.05
N ASP A 331 20.06 2.68 1.72
CA ASP A 331 21.25 3.35 2.28
C ASP A 331 22.46 3.07 1.39
N PRO A 332 22.91 4.06 0.56
CA PRO A 332 24.06 3.90 -0.33
C PRO A 332 25.35 3.64 0.44
N ASP A 333 25.50 4.21 1.65
CA ASP A 333 26.69 4.05 2.48
C ASP A 333 26.82 2.64 3.03
N ALA A 334 25.72 2.09 3.56
CA ALA A 334 25.67 0.71 4.03
C ALA A 334 25.94 -0.28 2.88
N MET A 335 25.40 -0.02 1.69
CA MET A 335 25.62 -0.85 0.51
C MET A 335 27.06 -0.79 0.05
N SER A 336 27.67 0.40 0.00
CA SER A 336 29.09 0.58 -0.36
C SER A 336 30.00 -0.16 0.61
N LYS A 337 29.75 -0.06 1.92
CA LYS A 337 30.51 -0.80 2.95
C LYS A 337 30.36 -2.31 2.80
N ASN A 338 29.15 -2.80 2.48
CA ASN A 338 28.92 -4.23 2.25
C ASN A 338 29.68 -4.74 1.02
N LEU A 339 29.66 -4.00 -0.09
CA LEU A 339 30.46 -4.33 -1.26
C LEU A 339 31.95 -4.41 -0.92
N GLN A 340 32.46 -3.42 -0.19
CA GLN A 340 33.87 -3.38 0.23
C GLN A 340 34.24 -4.56 1.14
N ARG A 341 33.39 -4.91 2.11
CA ARG A 341 33.60 -6.06 3.00
C ARG A 341 33.64 -7.39 2.24
N ASN A 342 32.85 -7.51 1.18
CA ASN A 342 32.78 -8.71 0.34
C ASN A 342 33.87 -8.72 -0.77
N GLY A 343 34.81 -7.77 -0.74
CA GLY A 343 35.83 -7.66 -1.76
C GLY A 343 35.32 -7.35 -3.17
N ALA A 344 34.10 -6.78 -3.24
CA ALA A 344 33.46 -6.41 -4.49
C ALA A 344 33.57 -4.91 -4.75
N PHE A 345 33.74 -4.52 -6.00
CA PHE A 345 33.85 -3.13 -6.42
C PHE A 345 33.17 -2.90 -7.76
N ILE A 346 32.79 -1.65 -8.03
CA ILE A 346 32.23 -1.23 -9.32
C ILE A 346 33.40 -0.85 -10.21
N PRO A 347 33.54 -1.44 -11.42
CA PRO A 347 34.63 -1.10 -12.33
C PRO A 347 34.70 0.40 -12.63
N GLY A 348 35.86 1.00 -12.50
CA GLY A 348 36.10 2.43 -12.75
C GLY A 348 35.75 3.36 -11.58
N ILE A 349 35.26 2.84 -10.45
CA ILE A 349 34.91 3.64 -9.26
C ILE A 349 35.70 3.15 -8.05
N ARG A 350 36.27 4.08 -7.28
CA ARG A 350 37.00 3.72 -6.06
C ARG A 350 36.06 3.19 -5.00
N PRO A 351 36.39 2.06 -4.34
CA PRO A 351 35.63 1.55 -3.22
C PRO A 351 35.49 2.56 -2.08
N GLY A 352 34.39 2.54 -1.36
CA GLY A 352 34.10 3.43 -0.23
C GLY A 352 33.19 4.60 -0.62
N THR A 353 33.49 5.82 -0.20
CA THR A 353 32.65 7.01 -0.36
C THR A 353 32.26 7.31 -1.82
N HIS A 354 33.18 7.16 -2.76
CA HIS A 354 32.88 7.37 -4.19
C HIS A 354 31.89 6.37 -4.74
N THR A 355 31.90 5.11 -4.25
CA THR A 355 30.87 4.11 -4.60
C THR A 355 29.51 4.49 -4.03
N SER A 356 29.46 5.00 -2.79
CA SER A 356 28.23 5.50 -2.16
C SER A 356 27.64 6.67 -2.94
N GLU A 357 28.47 7.68 -3.29
CA GLU A 357 28.03 8.83 -4.10
C GLU A 357 27.48 8.41 -5.48
N TYR A 358 28.15 7.47 -6.13
CA TYR A 358 27.70 6.96 -7.44
C TYR A 358 26.35 6.25 -7.32
N LEU A 359 26.21 5.33 -6.36
CA LEU A 359 24.95 4.63 -6.11
C LEU A 359 23.83 5.61 -5.74
N GLY A 360 24.11 6.60 -4.89
CA GLY A 360 23.17 7.66 -4.54
C GLY A 360 22.68 8.45 -5.76
N LYS A 361 23.58 8.87 -6.65
CA LYS A 361 23.23 9.57 -7.90
C LYS A 361 22.38 8.70 -8.83
N VAL A 362 22.74 7.42 -8.98
CA VAL A 362 21.96 6.48 -9.82
C VAL A 362 20.56 6.31 -9.26
N ILE A 363 20.41 6.07 -7.95
CA ILE A 363 19.11 5.87 -7.32
C ILE A 363 18.25 7.11 -7.38
N THR A 364 18.79 8.29 -7.11
CA THR A 364 18.03 9.54 -7.19
C THR A 364 17.44 9.74 -8.59
N ARG A 365 18.19 9.42 -9.65
CA ARG A 365 17.72 9.51 -11.04
C ARG A 365 16.63 8.46 -11.33
N LEU A 366 16.80 7.22 -10.87
CA LEU A 366 15.82 6.17 -11.03
C LEU A 366 14.53 6.51 -10.27
N THR A 367 14.66 6.99 -9.03
CA THR A 367 13.53 7.41 -8.20
C THR A 367 12.76 8.56 -8.83
N LEU A 368 13.42 9.51 -9.48
CA LEU A 368 12.73 10.62 -10.17
C LEU A 368 11.76 10.08 -11.24
N VAL A 369 12.24 9.17 -12.10
CA VAL A 369 11.42 8.58 -13.15
C VAL A 369 10.27 7.75 -12.54
N GLY A 370 10.59 6.93 -11.52
CA GLY A 370 9.59 6.14 -10.80
C GLY A 370 8.53 6.99 -10.10
N ALA A 371 8.94 8.07 -9.43
CA ALA A 371 8.06 8.99 -8.71
C ALA A 371 7.10 9.73 -9.64
N LEU A 372 7.60 10.26 -10.76
CA LEU A 372 6.77 10.92 -11.77
C LEU A 372 5.74 9.94 -12.37
N PHE A 373 6.18 8.73 -12.70
CA PHE A 373 5.28 7.69 -13.20
C PHE A 373 4.20 7.35 -12.18
N LEU A 374 4.57 7.06 -10.92
CA LEU A 374 3.61 6.75 -9.85
C LEU A 374 2.65 7.90 -9.62
N GLY A 375 3.12 9.15 -9.62
CA GLY A 375 2.28 10.34 -9.49
C GLY A 375 1.25 10.46 -10.61
N VAL A 376 1.68 10.30 -11.87
CA VAL A 376 0.78 10.33 -13.02
C VAL A 376 -0.27 9.23 -12.93
N VAL A 377 0.14 7.98 -12.65
CA VAL A 377 -0.79 6.86 -12.55
C VAL A 377 -1.77 7.02 -11.38
N ALA A 378 -1.31 7.59 -10.25
CA ALA A 378 -2.16 7.84 -9.09
C ALA A 378 -3.26 8.88 -9.37
N VAL A 379 -2.95 9.93 -10.14
CA VAL A 379 -3.88 11.03 -10.44
C VAL A 379 -4.73 10.76 -11.68
N LEU A 380 -4.29 9.88 -12.57
CA LEU A 380 -4.94 9.61 -13.84
C LEU A 380 -6.45 9.28 -13.72
N PRO A 381 -6.92 8.48 -12.74
CA PRO A 381 -8.35 8.23 -12.55
C PRO A 381 -9.16 9.49 -12.24
N MET A 382 -8.59 10.41 -11.47
CA MET A 382 -9.24 11.69 -11.13
C MET A 382 -9.34 12.59 -12.36
N VAL A 383 -8.26 12.63 -13.16
CA VAL A 383 -8.27 13.35 -14.45
C VAL A 383 -9.30 12.76 -15.39
N MET A 384 -9.37 11.43 -15.49
CA MET A 384 -10.40 10.76 -16.30
C MET A 384 -11.82 11.08 -15.82
N GLN A 385 -12.05 11.14 -14.51
CA GLN A 385 -13.33 11.52 -13.95
C GLN A 385 -13.70 12.96 -14.27
N ILE A 386 -12.76 13.90 -14.14
CA ILE A 386 -12.97 15.33 -14.50
C ILE A 386 -13.38 15.45 -15.97
N LEU A 387 -12.69 14.72 -16.86
CA LEU A 387 -12.93 14.77 -18.30
C LEU A 387 -14.23 14.07 -18.73
N THR A 388 -14.61 12.98 -18.05
CA THR A 388 -15.72 12.11 -18.46
C THR A 388 -17.01 12.35 -17.67
N GLY A 389 -16.92 12.97 -16.49
CA GLY A 389 -18.05 13.14 -15.57
C GLY A 389 -18.57 11.85 -14.94
N VAL A 390 -17.91 10.69 -15.16
CA VAL A 390 -18.35 9.39 -14.66
C VAL A 390 -17.59 9.03 -13.38
N THR A 391 -18.28 9.15 -12.23
CA THR A 391 -17.70 8.94 -10.91
C THR A 391 -17.25 7.50 -10.62
N THR A 392 -17.94 6.51 -11.18
CA THR A 392 -17.61 5.09 -11.03
C THR A 392 -16.23 4.72 -11.61
N LEU A 393 -15.72 5.50 -12.56
CA LEU A 393 -14.43 5.26 -13.20
C LEU A 393 -13.22 5.73 -12.36
N ALA A 394 -13.41 6.69 -11.43
CA ALA A 394 -12.34 7.21 -10.59
C ALA A 394 -11.80 6.20 -9.57
N ILE A 395 -12.68 5.36 -9.05
CA ILE A 395 -12.35 4.42 -7.97
C ILE A 395 -11.42 3.30 -8.46
N GLY A 396 -11.47 2.98 -9.78
CA GLY A 396 -10.75 1.83 -10.35
C GLY A 396 -9.23 1.99 -10.48
N GLY A 397 -8.71 3.18 -10.69
CA GLY A 397 -7.32 3.35 -11.15
C GLY A 397 -6.26 3.16 -10.07
N THR A 398 -6.42 3.75 -8.90
CA THR A 398 -5.49 3.54 -7.76
C THR A 398 -5.59 2.12 -7.24
N ALA A 399 -6.81 1.58 -7.17
CA ALA A 399 -7.07 0.19 -6.81
C ALA A 399 -6.39 -0.78 -7.79
N LEU A 400 -6.51 -0.53 -9.08
CA LEU A 400 -5.90 -1.34 -10.13
C LEU A 400 -4.36 -1.31 -10.05
N LEU A 401 -3.76 -0.14 -9.78
CA LEU A 401 -2.31 -0.02 -9.61
C LEU A 401 -1.83 -0.86 -8.41
N ILE A 402 -2.51 -0.74 -7.27
CA ILE A 402 -2.18 -1.52 -6.06
C ILE A 402 -2.33 -3.02 -6.36
N ALA A 403 -3.45 -3.41 -6.98
CA ALA A 403 -3.73 -4.80 -7.32
C ALA A 403 -2.64 -5.40 -8.24
N VAL A 404 -2.30 -4.71 -9.32
CA VAL A 404 -1.26 -5.17 -10.27
C VAL A 404 0.09 -5.32 -9.59
N SER A 405 0.48 -4.35 -8.77
CA SER A 405 1.78 -4.40 -8.09
C SER A 405 1.87 -5.52 -7.06
N VAL A 406 0.80 -5.77 -6.31
CA VAL A 406 0.74 -6.90 -5.36
C VAL A 406 0.81 -8.23 -6.09
N VAL A 407 0.10 -8.38 -7.22
CA VAL A 407 0.18 -9.59 -8.05
C VAL A 407 1.60 -9.82 -8.56
N ILE A 408 2.27 -8.77 -9.08
CA ILE A 408 3.65 -8.89 -9.56
C ILE A 408 4.60 -9.31 -8.43
N ASP A 409 4.47 -8.71 -7.23
CA ASP A 409 5.31 -9.08 -6.07
C ASP A 409 5.05 -10.54 -5.66
N LEU A 410 3.79 -10.96 -5.63
CA LEU A 410 3.39 -12.33 -5.30
C LEU A 410 3.94 -13.34 -6.32
N VAL A 411 3.80 -13.07 -7.61
CA VAL A 411 4.33 -13.92 -8.69
C VAL A 411 5.86 -14.05 -8.58
N ARG A 412 6.58 -12.94 -8.35
CA ARG A 412 8.03 -12.97 -8.18
C ARG A 412 8.47 -13.81 -6.97
N ARG A 413 7.75 -13.71 -5.86
CA ARG A 413 8.06 -14.50 -4.65
C ARG A 413 7.80 -15.98 -4.87
N ILE A 414 6.72 -16.32 -5.57
CA ILE A 414 6.42 -17.69 -5.96
C ILE A 414 7.50 -18.23 -6.90
N ASP A 415 7.86 -17.46 -7.94
CA ASP A 415 8.91 -17.85 -8.90
C ASP A 415 10.26 -18.06 -8.19
N SER A 416 10.62 -17.21 -7.25
CA SER A 416 11.83 -17.38 -6.44
C SER A 416 11.80 -18.66 -5.61
N GLN A 417 10.66 -19.00 -4.98
CA GLN A 417 10.51 -20.23 -4.21
C GLN A 417 10.53 -21.49 -5.07
N VAL A 418 9.93 -21.42 -6.25
CA VAL A 418 9.93 -22.54 -7.22
C VAL A 418 11.34 -22.75 -7.78
N SER A 419 12.06 -21.68 -8.15
CA SER A 419 13.42 -21.77 -8.68
C SER A 419 14.42 -22.36 -7.69
N MET A 420 14.31 -22.00 -6.40
CA MET A 420 15.18 -22.55 -5.35
C MET A 420 15.00 -24.09 -5.14
N ARG A 421 13.92 -24.68 -5.67
CA ARG A 421 13.64 -26.11 -5.52
C ARG A 421 13.82 -26.89 -6.82
N GLN A 422 14.11 -26.22 -7.92
CA GLN A 422 14.47 -26.88 -9.19
C GLN A 422 15.95 -27.28 -9.25
N TYR A 423 16.76 -26.79 -8.31
CA TYR A 423 18.15 -27.14 -8.08
C TYR A 423 18.28 -27.94 -6.77
#